data_97d54fdf72254e6e584ebb3e530dd61a
#
_entry.id   97d54fdf72254e6e584ebb3e530dd61a
#
_cell.length_a   1.000
_cell.length_b   1.000
_cell.length_c   1.000
_cell.angle_alpha   90.00
_cell.angle_beta   90.00
_cell.angle_gamma   90.00
#
_symmetry.space_group_name_H-M   'P 1'
#
loop_
_entity.id
_entity.type
_entity.pdbx_description
1 polymer ?
#
loop_
_entity_poly.entity_id
_entity_poly.type
_entity_poly.pdbx_seq_one_letter_code
_entity_poly.pdbx_strand_id
1 'polypeptide(L)'
;KAEMDCDREHAIYLAAFAPSTFKVGVTGRADPLVRLREQGADRGAILRRVEDGRIARELEADIAASTPIPDSVRIQTKIEGLGRRVDEAAWNRLLEGFDAEETHELEYGFELDSAPIAETIASGTVLGTKGRIAVVERGGERFAVDMRSLVGRELSAGAAPRELRSSLGSFG
;
A
#
# COMPACT_ATOMS: atom_id res chain seq x y z
N LYS A 1 -2.35 -7.43 -20.32
CA LYS A 1 -2.97 -7.84 -21.62
C LYS A 1 -4.27 -8.61 -21.43
N ALA A 2 -4.39 -9.51 -20.43
CA ALA A 2 -5.61 -10.29 -20.16
C ALA A 2 -6.77 -9.47 -19.53
N GLU A 3 -6.51 -8.29 -18.96
CA GLU A 3 -7.53 -7.42 -18.37
C GLU A 3 -8.17 -6.47 -19.38
N MET A 4 -7.59 -6.29 -20.55
CA MET A 4 -8.10 -5.39 -21.60
C MET A 4 -9.26 -6.00 -22.42
N ASP A 5 -9.40 -7.34 -22.42
CA ASP A 5 -10.44 -8.06 -23.14
C ASP A 5 -11.45 -8.71 -22.17
N CYS A 6 -11.75 -8.02 -21.06
CA CYS A 6 -12.58 -8.59 -19.99
C CYS A 6 -13.94 -7.90 -19.94
N ASP A 7 -14.99 -8.62 -20.33
CA ASP A 7 -16.40 -8.20 -20.30
C ASP A 7 -17.02 -8.26 -18.87
N ARG A 8 -16.19 -8.16 -17.83
CA ARG A 8 -16.66 -8.09 -16.44
C ARG A 8 -16.67 -6.66 -15.96
N GLU A 9 -17.49 -6.40 -14.95
CA GLU A 9 -17.50 -5.12 -14.26
C GLU A 9 -16.12 -4.78 -13.67
N HIS A 10 -15.70 -3.55 -13.88
CA HIS A 10 -14.49 -2.96 -13.35
C HIS A 10 -14.83 -1.68 -12.58
N ALA A 11 -14.22 -1.53 -11.40
CA ALA A 11 -14.32 -0.31 -10.62
C ALA A 11 -13.07 0.56 -10.81
N ILE A 12 -13.29 1.85 -11.09
CA ILE A 12 -12.28 2.90 -11.04
C ILE A 12 -12.32 3.47 -9.62
N TYR A 13 -11.14 3.56 -8.98
CA TYR A 13 -11.06 4.00 -7.59
C TYR A 13 -9.92 4.99 -7.37
N LEU A 14 -10.07 5.83 -6.35
CA LEU A 14 -8.99 6.56 -5.71
C LEU A 14 -8.56 5.84 -4.43
N ALA A 15 -7.27 5.85 -4.16
CA ALA A 15 -6.70 5.35 -2.92
C ALA A 15 -5.82 6.42 -2.28
N ALA A 16 -5.96 6.60 -0.97
CA ALA A 16 -5.09 7.47 -0.18
C ALA A 16 -4.17 6.62 0.71
N PHE A 17 -2.94 7.06 0.81
CA PHE A 17 -1.90 6.54 1.69
C PHE A 17 -1.39 7.70 2.53
N ALA A 18 -1.33 7.49 3.84
CA ALA A 18 -0.90 8.53 4.77
C ALA A 18 0.51 9.05 4.44
N PRO A 19 0.81 10.37 4.63
CA PRO A 19 -0.15 11.36 5.07
C PRO A 19 -1.01 11.94 3.94
N SER A 20 -0.49 12.10 2.73
CA SER A 20 -1.13 12.82 1.62
C SER A 20 -0.70 12.30 0.24
N THR A 21 -0.49 10.99 0.14
CA THR A 21 -0.18 10.34 -1.13
C THR A 21 -1.43 9.70 -1.69
N PHE A 22 -1.78 10.04 -2.92
CA PHE A 22 -2.98 9.58 -3.58
C PHE A 22 -2.64 8.84 -4.88
N LYS A 23 -3.53 7.96 -5.31
CA LYS A 23 -3.44 7.31 -6.62
C LYS A 23 -4.81 7.00 -7.19
N VAL A 24 -4.90 6.93 -8.51
CA VAL A 24 -6.01 6.32 -9.23
C VAL A 24 -5.69 4.86 -9.56
N GLY A 25 -6.69 4.02 -9.73
CA GLY A 25 -6.53 2.64 -10.12
C GLY A 25 -7.81 1.98 -10.60
N VAL A 26 -7.67 0.83 -11.24
CA VAL A 26 -8.77 -0.01 -11.72
C VAL A 26 -8.68 -1.39 -11.08
N THR A 27 -9.82 -2.01 -10.84
CA THR A 27 -9.92 -3.40 -10.43
C THR A 27 -11.13 -4.09 -11.05
N GLY A 28 -10.96 -5.32 -11.52
CA GLY A 28 -12.04 -6.23 -11.93
C GLY A 28 -12.46 -7.20 -10.83
N ARG A 29 -12.11 -6.92 -9.57
CA ARG A 29 -12.59 -7.70 -8.42
C ARG A 29 -14.05 -7.33 -8.11
N ALA A 30 -14.86 -8.33 -7.80
CA ALA A 30 -16.27 -8.14 -7.41
C ALA A 30 -16.39 -7.19 -6.21
N ASP A 31 -15.45 -7.27 -5.24
CA ASP A 31 -15.32 -6.31 -4.15
C ASP A 31 -14.06 -5.45 -4.34
N PRO A 32 -14.19 -4.17 -4.70
CA PRO A 32 -13.07 -3.25 -4.85
C PRO A 32 -12.27 -3.02 -3.56
N LEU A 33 -12.90 -3.20 -2.37
CA LEU A 33 -12.22 -3.04 -1.08
C LEU A 33 -11.09 -4.06 -0.89
N VAL A 34 -11.24 -5.27 -1.45
CA VAL A 34 -10.16 -6.27 -1.45
C VAL A 34 -8.92 -5.70 -2.11
N ARG A 35 -9.08 -5.01 -3.24
CA ARG A 35 -7.97 -4.39 -3.96
C ARG A 35 -7.34 -3.24 -3.18
N LEU A 36 -8.15 -2.40 -2.55
CA LEU A 36 -7.67 -1.30 -1.71
C LEU A 36 -6.86 -1.85 -0.51
N ARG A 37 -7.35 -2.91 0.14
CA ARG A 37 -6.63 -3.60 1.24
C ARG A 37 -5.31 -4.24 0.77
N GLU A 38 -5.31 -4.91 -0.38
CA GLU A 38 -4.09 -5.48 -0.99
C GLU A 38 -3.03 -4.41 -1.25
N GLN A 39 -3.44 -3.20 -1.56
CA GLN A 39 -2.53 -2.08 -1.77
C GLN A 39 -2.07 -1.39 -0.48
N GLY A 40 -2.74 -1.66 0.64
CA GLY A 40 -2.48 -1.01 1.91
C GLY A 40 -2.96 0.44 1.95
N ALA A 41 -4.09 0.74 1.30
CA ALA A 41 -4.68 2.07 1.32
C ALA A 41 -5.29 2.39 2.70
N ASP A 42 -5.22 3.64 3.13
CA ASP A 42 -5.87 4.14 4.36
C ASP A 42 -7.31 4.61 4.10
N ARG A 43 -7.53 5.20 2.92
CA ARG A 43 -8.83 5.62 2.42
C ARG A 43 -9.02 5.11 1.00
N GLY A 44 -10.25 4.86 0.62
CA GLY A 44 -10.64 4.52 -0.74
C GLY A 44 -11.90 5.26 -1.15
N ALA A 45 -12.00 5.62 -2.42
CA ALA A 45 -13.23 6.11 -3.02
C ALA A 45 -13.47 5.37 -4.33
N ILE A 46 -14.66 4.82 -4.51
CA ILE A 46 -15.08 4.23 -5.77
C ILE A 46 -15.71 5.35 -6.59
N LEU A 47 -15.11 5.64 -7.73
CA LEU A 47 -15.56 6.73 -8.60
C LEU A 47 -16.64 6.26 -9.56
N ARG A 48 -16.45 5.08 -10.13
CA ARG A 48 -17.36 4.54 -11.15
C ARG A 48 -17.15 3.04 -11.34
N ARG A 49 -18.25 2.37 -11.74
CA ARG A 49 -18.22 0.99 -12.24
C ARG A 49 -18.56 0.98 -13.73
N VAL A 50 -17.84 0.18 -14.50
CA VAL A 50 -18.04 0.00 -15.96
C VAL A 50 -17.92 -1.48 -16.32
N GLU A 51 -18.69 -1.92 -17.31
CA GLU A 51 -18.74 -3.34 -17.75
C GLU A 51 -17.64 -3.73 -18.75
N ASP A 52 -16.67 -2.84 -18.99
CA ASP A 52 -15.58 -3.05 -19.96
C ASP A 52 -14.23 -2.62 -19.36
N GLY A 53 -13.31 -3.57 -19.28
CA GLY A 53 -11.97 -3.32 -18.74
C GLY A 53 -11.15 -2.33 -19.56
N ARG A 54 -11.40 -2.20 -20.86
CA ARG A 54 -10.74 -1.20 -21.70
C ARG A 54 -11.24 0.20 -21.36
N ILE A 55 -12.56 0.39 -21.25
CA ILE A 55 -13.14 1.69 -20.85
C ILE A 55 -12.63 2.08 -19.46
N ALA A 56 -12.54 1.13 -18.52
CA ALA A 56 -11.98 1.39 -17.18
C ALA A 56 -10.54 1.89 -17.25
N ARG A 57 -9.70 1.30 -18.10
CA ARG A 57 -8.31 1.72 -18.29
C ARG A 57 -8.16 3.07 -18.98
N GLU A 58 -9.01 3.36 -19.96
CA GLU A 58 -9.05 4.67 -20.62
C GLU A 58 -9.39 5.77 -19.60
N LEU A 59 -10.41 5.54 -18.75
CA LEU A 59 -10.78 6.48 -17.68
C LEU A 59 -9.67 6.65 -16.62
N GLU A 60 -9.00 5.56 -16.19
CA GLU A 60 -7.84 5.64 -15.28
C GLU A 60 -6.72 6.50 -15.89
N ALA A 61 -6.41 6.28 -17.18
CA ALA A 61 -5.38 7.02 -17.89
C ALA A 61 -5.75 8.50 -18.04
N ASP A 62 -7.00 8.82 -18.35
CA ASP A 62 -7.50 10.19 -18.46
C ASP A 62 -7.42 10.93 -17.11
N ILE A 63 -7.78 10.28 -16.01
CA ILE A 63 -7.63 10.85 -14.67
C ILE A 63 -6.16 11.08 -14.35
N ALA A 64 -5.28 10.10 -14.59
CA ALA A 64 -3.85 10.25 -14.35
C ALA A 64 -3.19 11.34 -15.23
N ALA A 65 -3.67 11.55 -16.43
CA ALA A 65 -3.17 12.59 -17.35
C ALA A 65 -3.69 13.99 -17.03
N SER A 66 -4.92 14.12 -16.54
CA SER A 66 -5.60 15.39 -16.27
C SER A 66 -5.41 15.91 -14.83
N THR A 67 -4.85 15.06 -13.94
CA THR A 67 -4.66 15.40 -12.53
C THR A 67 -3.22 15.07 -12.10
N PRO A 68 -2.71 15.62 -10.98
CA PRO A 68 -1.42 15.25 -10.41
C PRO A 68 -1.44 13.90 -9.69
N ILE A 69 -2.42 13.03 -9.95
CA ILE A 69 -2.61 11.75 -9.27
C ILE A 69 -2.00 10.64 -10.12
N PRO A 70 -0.93 9.96 -9.66
CA PRO A 70 -0.34 8.84 -10.39
C PRO A 70 -1.22 7.58 -10.33
N ASP A 71 -0.96 6.63 -11.22
CA ASP A 71 -1.52 5.28 -11.22
C ASP A 71 -0.75 4.30 -10.31
N SER A 72 0.39 4.74 -9.77
CA SER A 72 1.27 3.92 -8.92
C SER A 72 1.90 4.70 -7.78
N VAL A 73 2.12 4.02 -6.63
CA VAL A 73 2.82 4.56 -5.46
C VAL A 73 3.92 3.60 -5.05
N ARG A 74 5.12 4.14 -4.85
CA ARG A 74 6.29 3.36 -4.43
C ARG A 74 6.10 2.79 -3.03
N ILE A 75 6.64 1.60 -2.81
CA ILE A 75 6.53 0.93 -1.50
C ILE A 75 7.20 1.74 -0.39
N GLN A 76 8.34 2.39 -0.70
CA GLN A 76 9.05 3.22 0.26
C GLN A 76 8.17 4.36 0.80
N THR A 77 7.44 5.06 -0.08
CA THR A 77 6.48 6.12 0.30
C THR A 77 5.39 5.58 1.23
N LYS A 78 4.90 4.36 0.98
CA LYS A 78 3.92 3.70 1.85
C LYS A 78 4.50 3.35 3.22
N ILE A 79 5.76 2.90 3.29
CA ILE A 79 6.45 2.61 4.54
C ILE A 79 6.66 3.90 5.36
N GLU A 80 7.08 4.98 4.71
CA GLU A 80 7.26 6.29 5.35
C GLU A 80 5.95 6.89 5.89
N GLY A 81 4.82 6.50 5.30
CA GLY A 81 3.47 6.88 5.75
C GLY A 81 2.93 6.06 6.92
N LEU A 82 3.55 4.90 7.25
CA LEU A 82 3.10 4.09 8.38
C LEU A 82 3.24 4.86 9.71
N GLY A 83 2.28 4.69 10.60
CA GLY A 83 2.22 5.44 11.85
C GLY A 83 1.74 6.89 11.71
N ARG A 84 1.35 7.31 10.50
CA ARG A 84 0.78 8.64 10.23
C ARG A 84 -0.71 8.50 9.88
N ARG A 85 -1.45 9.58 10.09
CA ARG A 85 -2.85 9.67 9.65
C ARG A 85 -2.93 10.34 8.28
N VAL A 86 -4.00 10.02 7.54
CA VAL A 86 -4.32 10.73 6.29
C VAL A 86 -4.63 12.18 6.61
N ASP A 87 -4.13 13.09 5.80
CA ASP A 87 -4.55 14.49 5.76
C ASP A 87 -5.97 14.55 5.16
N GLU A 88 -6.96 14.57 6.05
CA GLU A 88 -8.37 14.57 5.68
C GLU A 88 -8.74 15.81 4.85
N ALA A 89 -8.10 16.95 5.10
CA ALA A 89 -8.38 18.16 4.30
C ALA A 89 -7.86 18.03 2.87
N ALA A 90 -6.70 17.38 2.69
CA ALA A 90 -6.16 17.09 1.36
C ALA A 90 -6.99 16.01 0.64
N TRP A 91 -7.43 14.98 1.36
CA TRP A 91 -8.31 13.94 0.83
C TRP A 91 -9.67 14.49 0.38
N ASN A 92 -10.32 15.29 1.23
CA ASN A 92 -11.62 15.90 0.90
C ASN A 92 -11.51 16.85 -0.30
N ARG A 93 -10.47 17.69 -0.35
CA ARG A 93 -10.20 18.55 -1.51
C ARG A 93 -10.01 17.76 -2.80
N LEU A 94 -9.36 16.60 -2.72
CA LEU A 94 -9.22 15.72 -3.88
C LEU A 94 -10.59 15.23 -4.35
N LEU A 95 -11.43 14.77 -3.42
CA LEU A 95 -12.76 14.24 -3.71
C LEU A 95 -13.72 15.29 -4.30
N GLU A 96 -13.56 16.59 -3.98
CA GLU A 96 -14.35 17.67 -4.58
C GLU A 96 -14.24 17.70 -6.11
N GLY A 97 -13.14 17.18 -6.67
CA GLY A 97 -12.93 17.08 -8.12
C GLY A 97 -13.57 15.84 -8.78
N PHE A 98 -14.23 14.97 -7.99
CA PHE A 98 -14.77 13.71 -8.47
C PHE A 98 -16.16 13.45 -7.90
N ASP A 99 -17.00 12.77 -8.69
CA ASP A 99 -18.29 12.25 -8.23
C ASP A 99 -18.08 10.82 -7.73
N ALA A 100 -17.80 10.67 -6.44
CA ALA A 100 -17.53 9.37 -5.83
C ALA A 100 -18.83 8.67 -5.44
N GLU A 101 -19.03 7.45 -5.92
CA GLU A 101 -20.20 6.62 -5.56
C GLU A 101 -20.13 6.13 -4.11
N GLU A 102 -18.92 5.78 -3.64
CA GLU A 102 -18.68 5.24 -2.30
C GLU A 102 -17.34 5.73 -1.76
N THR A 103 -17.26 5.93 -0.44
CA THR A 103 -16.00 6.24 0.25
C THR A 103 -15.81 5.30 1.43
N HIS A 104 -14.55 4.90 1.71
CA HIS A 104 -14.23 3.90 2.71
C HIS A 104 -12.99 4.30 3.50
N GLU A 105 -13.02 4.00 4.79
CA GLU A 105 -11.86 3.98 5.67
C GLU A 105 -11.40 2.53 5.86
N LEU A 106 -10.08 2.30 5.85
CA LEU A 106 -9.51 0.97 5.89
C LEU A 106 -8.60 0.82 7.12
N GLU A 107 -8.89 -0.18 7.94
CA GLU A 107 -8.14 -0.51 9.14
C GLU A 107 -7.41 -1.85 8.98
N TYR A 108 -6.26 -2.00 9.67
CA TYR A 108 -5.36 -3.14 9.51
C TYR A 108 -5.07 -3.88 10.83
N GLY A 109 -5.78 -3.53 11.92
CA GLY A 109 -5.73 -4.24 13.20
C GLY A 109 -4.44 -4.03 14.00
N PHE A 110 -3.62 -3.06 13.65
CA PHE A 110 -2.46 -2.60 14.44
C PHE A 110 -2.27 -1.10 14.30
N GLU A 111 -1.70 -0.49 15.32
CA GLU A 111 -1.36 0.92 15.36
C GLU A 111 0.14 1.13 15.56
N LEU A 112 0.66 2.22 15.03
CA LEU A 112 2.05 2.62 15.16
C LEU A 112 2.12 4.08 15.60
N ASP A 113 2.95 4.37 16.59
CA ASP A 113 3.18 5.72 17.09
C ASP A 113 4.16 6.52 16.22
N SER A 114 4.95 5.81 15.40
CA SER A 114 5.94 6.39 14.48
C SER A 114 6.16 5.46 13.28
N ALA A 115 6.75 6.01 12.23
CA ALA A 115 7.14 5.22 11.07
C ALA A 115 8.18 4.15 11.47
N PRO A 116 7.99 2.88 11.07
CA PRO A 116 8.94 1.82 11.33
C PRO A 116 10.19 1.96 10.46
N ILE A 117 11.28 1.33 10.87
CA ILE A 117 12.52 1.27 10.10
C ILE A 117 12.31 0.32 8.91
N ALA A 118 12.60 0.79 7.70
CA ALA A 118 12.52 -0.05 6.51
C ALA A 118 13.68 -1.05 6.49
N GLU A 119 13.37 -2.35 6.39
CA GLU A 119 14.37 -3.42 6.25
C GLU A 119 13.98 -4.40 5.13
N THR A 120 14.99 -5.03 4.53
CA THR A 120 14.77 -6.07 3.51
C THR A 120 14.32 -7.38 4.13
N ILE A 121 14.83 -7.70 5.32
CA ILE A 121 14.47 -8.86 6.14
C ILE A 121 14.50 -8.40 7.60
N ALA A 122 13.49 -8.79 8.36
CA ALA A 122 13.47 -8.60 9.80
C ALA A 122 13.11 -9.92 10.49
N SER A 123 13.69 -10.12 11.69
CA SER A 123 13.28 -11.16 12.62
C SER A 123 12.59 -10.51 13.82
N GLY A 124 11.58 -11.15 14.38
CA GLY A 124 10.83 -10.61 15.53
C GLY A 124 9.38 -11.08 15.52
N THR A 125 8.54 -10.43 16.29
CA THR A 125 7.11 -10.69 16.36
C THR A 125 6.39 -9.89 15.27
N VAL A 126 5.60 -10.56 14.42
CA VAL A 126 4.77 -9.88 13.43
C VAL A 126 3.61 -9.21 14.15
N LEU A 127 3.51 -7.88 14.05
CA LEU A 127 2.39 -7.10 14.58
C LEU A 127 1.19 -7.15 13.65
N GLY A 128 1.43 -7.11 12.35
CA GLY A 128 0.38 -7.15 11.32
C GLY A 128 0.92 -6.88 9.93
N THR A 129 -0.02 -6.79 8.99
CA THR A 129 0.30 -6.47 7.59
C THR A 129 -0.59 -5.35 7.07
N LYS A 130 -0.02 -4.47 6.24
CA LYS A 130 -0.75 -3.43 5.52
C LYS A 130 -0.41 -3.53 4.03
N GLY A 131 -1.35 -4.07 3.25
CA GLY A 131 -1.07 -4.49 1.89
C GLY A 131 0.06 -5.53 1.86
N ARG A 132 1.15 -5.23 1.17
CA ARG A 132 2.31 -6.11 1.11
C ARG A 132 3.44 -5.75 2.10
N ILE A 133 3.17 -4.87 3.06
CA ILE A 133 4.14 -4.50 4.10
C ILE A 133 3.82 -5.32 5.34
N ALA A 134 4.78 -6.09 5.83
CA ALA A 134 4.75 -6.72 7.14
C ALA A 134 5.42 -5.80 8.15
N VAL A 135 4.80 -5.60 9.31
CA VAL A 135 5.38 -4.86 10.44
C VAL A 135 5.80 -5.86 11.51
N VAL A 136 7.07 -5.78 11.90
CA VAL A 136 7.72 -6.69 12.82
C VAL A 136 8.30 -5.89 13.99
N GLU A 137 8.08 -6.37 15.21
CA GLU A 137 8.69 -5.80 16.42
C GLU A 137 9.85 -6.66 16.91
N ARG A 138 10.95 -6.02 17.27
CA ARG A 138 12.12 -6.63 17.86
C ARG A 138 12.83 -5.66 18.80
N GLY A 139 12.93 -6.02 20.07
CA GLY A 139 13.66 -5.23 21.08
C GLY A 139 13.08 -3.84 21.30
N GLY A 140 11.76 -3.67 21.16
CA GLY A 140 11.05 -2.40 21.29
C GLY A 140 11.11 -1.50 20.05
N GLU A 141 11.84 -1.91 19.01
CA GLU A 141 11.87 -1.24 17.71
C GLU A 141 10.93 -1.91 16.72
N ARG A 142 10.39 -1.14 15.79
CA ARG A 142 9.46 -1.61 14.76
C ARG A 142 10.10 -1.50 13.38
N PHE A 143 9.95 -2.57 12.60
CA PHE A 143 10.54 -2.71 11.28
C PHE A 143 9.43 -2.97 10.25
N ALA A 144 9.57 -2.37 9.08
CA ALA A 144 8.70 -2.62 7.93
C ALA A 144 9.45 -3.39 6.85
N VAL A 145 8.89 -4.50 6.43
CA VAL A 145 9.44 -5.38 5.39
C VAL A 145 8.48 -5.45 4.22
N ASP A 146 8.96 -5.16 3.02
CA ASP A 146 8.21 -5.45 1.79
C ASP A 146 8.19 -6.96 1.57
N MET A 147 7.04 -7.61 1.76
CA MET A 147 6.91 -9.07 1.63
C MET A 147 7.30 -9.58 0.24
N ARG A 148 7.30 -8.73 -0.79
CA ARG A 148 7.80 -9.13 -2.11
C ARG A 148 9.30 -9.42 -2.09
N SER A 149 10.06 -8.78 -1.22
CA SER A 149 11.49 -9.04 -1.04
C SER A 149 11.78 -10.40 -0.40
N LEU A 150 10.76 -11.04 0.19
CA LEU A 150 10.87 -12.34 0.82
C LEU A 150 10.60 -13.51 -0.15
N VAL A 151 10.08 -13.23 -1.35
CA VAL A 151 9.81 -14.25 -2.37
C VAL A 151 11.11 -14.98 -2.73
N GLY A 152 11.10 -16.31 -2.61
CA GLY A 152 12.28 -17.15 -2.85
C GLY A 152 13.26 -17.26 -1.67
N ARG A 153 12.92 -16.67 -0.51
CA ARG A 153 13.72 -16.82 0.72
C ARG A 153 13.11 -17.88 1.64
N GLU A 154 13.96 -18.61 2.34
CA GLU A 154 13.53 -19.51 3.38
C GLU A 154 13.22 -18.71 4.66
N LEU A 155 12.05 -18.95 5.25
CA LEU A 155 11.61 -18.35 6.49
C LEU A 155 11.59 -19.42 7.58
N SER A 156 12.18 -19.12 8.73
CA SER A 156 12.13 -19.99 9.91
C SER A 156 11.29 -19.37 11.03
N ALA A 157 10.60 -20.20 11.78
CA ALA A 157 9.98 -19.79 13.02
C ALA A 157 11.05 -19.63 14.11
N GLY A 158 10.96 -18.52 14.87
CA GLY A 158 11.88 -18.20 15.96
C GLY A 158 12.87 -17.08 15.63
N ALA A 159 13.54 -16.58 16.68
CA ALA A 159 14.55 -15.53 16.51
C ALA A 159 15.83 -16.15 15.90
N ALA A 160 16.23 -15.67 14.74
CA ALA A 160 17.56 -16.00 14.22
C ALA A 160 18.65 -15.40 15.14
N PRO A 161 19.65 -16.14 15.57
CA PRO A 161 20.78 -15.58 16.28
C PRO A 161 21.46 -14.56 15.34
N ARG A 162 21.53 -13.30 15.78
CA ARG A 162 22.24 -12.24 15.06
C ARG A 162 23.72 -12.49 15.22
N GLU A 163 24.38 -13.09 14.25
CA GLU A 163 25.83 -12.95 14.15
C GLU A 163 26.14 -11.48 13.85
N LEU A 164 26.49 -10.73 14.90
CA LEU A 164 27.15 -9.45 14.77
C LEU A 164 28.54 -9.73 14.16
N ARG A 165 28.64 -9.65 12.83
CA ARG A 165 29.94 -9.51 12.19
C ARG A 165 30.48 -8.14 12.57
N SER A 166 31.20 -8.06 13.67
CA SER A 166 32.07 -6.93 13.97
C SER A 166 33.19 -6.93 12.95
N SER A 167 33.05 -6.15 11.90
CA SER A 167 34.17 -5.80 11.01
C SER A 167 35.02 -4.71 11.67
N LEU A 168 35.63 -5.02 12.81
CA LEU A 168 36.79 -4.31 13.27
C LEU A 168 38.00 -5.04 12.69
N GLY A 169 38.31 -4.69 11.44
CA GLY A 169 39.61 -4.99 10.88
C GLY A 169 40.67 -4.28 11.71
N SER A 170 41.50 -5.07 12.35
CA SER A 170 42.70 -4.64 13.02
C SER A 170 43.60 -3.95 11.98
N PHE A 171 43.83 -2.66 12.15
CA PHE A 171 45.06 -2.02 11.66
C PHE A 171 46.17 -2.33 12.65
N GLY A 172 47.05 -3.23 12.29
CA GLY A 172 48.36 -3.44 12.85
C GLY A 172 49.43 -3.11 11.81
#